data_665e30da7329d31730fb4a78d625489b
#
_entry.id   665e30da7329d31730fb4a78d625489b
#
_cell.length_a   1.000
_cell.length_b   1.000
_cell.length_c   1.000
_cell.angle_alpha   90.00
_cell.angle_beta   90.00
_cell.angle_gamma   90.00
#
_symmetry.space_group_name_H-M   'P 1'
#
loop_
_entity.id
_entity.type
_entity.pdbx_description
1 polymer ?
#
loop_
_entity_poly.entity_id
_entity_poly.type
_entity_poly.pdbx_seq_one_letter_code
_entity_poly.pdbx_strand_id
1 'polypeptide(L)'
;MKSKTNLDDLPVGITLGDPAGIGPELAIKIMSDQKIPRSKRLVFIGNLWALNETAMVLGVELPPLNLIHRPEDSVIGFNFIEPKVVQKPNAFRLGEVQAACGKSAMEAIEFGVKGCLA
;
A
#
# COMPACT_ATOMS: atom_id res chain seq x y z
N MET A 1 23.58 -20.14 17.22
CA MET A 1 22.85 -20.73 16.09
C MET A 1 21.87 -19.73 15.53
N LYS A 2 21.86 -19.64 14.26
CA LYS A 2 20.91 -18.74 13.59
C LYS A 2 19.50 -19.31 13.67
N SER A 3 18.55 -18.54 14.17
CA SER A 3 17.16 -18.95 14.15
C SER A 3 16.65 -18.91 12.71
N LYS A 4 15.80 -19.86 12.36
CA LYS A 4 15.17 -19.85 11.06
C LYS A 4 14.14 -18.72 11.02
N THR A 5 14.16 -17.97 9.92
CA THR A 5 13.11 -16.98 9.69
C THR A 5 11.80 -17.72 9.42
N ASN A 6 10.80 -17.44 10.23
CA ASN A 6 9.47 -17.97 10.01
C ASN A 6 8.80 -17.12 8.91
N LEU A 7 8.32 -17.77 7.86
CA LEU A 7 7.62 -17.06 6.77
C LEU A 7 6.42 -16.27 7.27
N ASP A 8 5.77 -16.72 8.34
CA ASP A 8 4.65 -16.01 8.93
C ASP A 8 5.05 -14.70 9.59
N ASP A 9 6.34 -14.54 9.94
CA ASP A 9 6.86 -13.32 10.56
C ASP A 9 7.34 -12.29 9.55
N LEU A 10 7.41 -12.66 8.27
CA LEU A 10 7.84 -11.74 7.23
C LEU A 10 6.72 -10.77 6.87
N PRO A 11 7.07 -9.51 6.59
CA PRO A 11 6.07 -8.58 6.09
C PRO A 11 5.57 -8.99 4.71
N VAL A 12 4.29 -8.76 4.46
CA VAL A 12 3.67 -8.99 3.16
C VAL A 12 3.47 -7.65 2.48
N GLY A 13 4.10 -7.46 1.34
CA GLY A 13 3.96 -6.25 0.55
C GLY A 13 2.76 -6.32 -0.38
N ILE A 14 1.98 -5.26 -0.41
CA ILE A 14 0.79 -5.14 -1.27
C ILE A 14 0.93 -3.84 -2.05
N THR A 15 1.15 -3.94 -3.35
CA THR A 15 1.21 -2.76 -4.21
C THR A 15 -0.19 -2.31 -4.58
N LEU A 16 -0.47 -1.01 -4.49
CA LEU A 16 -1.79 -0.48 -4.79
C LEU A 16 -2.08 -0.40 -6.29
N GLY A 17 -1.04 -0.44 -7.13
CA GLY A 17 -1.21 -0.32 -8.56
C GLY A 17 -1.56 1.10 -8.97
N ASP A 18 -2.37 1.22 -10.02
CA ASP A 18 -2.78 2.52 -10.55
C ASP A 18 -3.66 3.26 -9.52
N PRO A 19 -3.29 4.49 -9.10
CA PRO A 19 -4.11 5.26 -8.16
C PRO A 19 -5.54 5.50 -8.62
N ALA A 20 -5.78 5.55 -9.92
CA ALA A 20 -7.14 5.72 -10.48
C ALA A 20 -7.87 4.41 -10.68
N GLY A 21 -7.24 3.27 -10.43
CA GLY A 21 -7.81 1.95 -10.61
C GLY A 21 -8.46 1.41 -9.33
N ILE A 22 -8.59 0.08 -9.28
CA ILE A 22 -9.29 -0.59 -8.19
C ILE A 22 -8.38 -0.94 -7.00
N GLY A 23 -7.06 -0.80 -7.17
CA GLY A 23 -6.09 -1.17 -6.13
C GLY A 23 -6.33 -0.50 -4.78
N PRO A 24 -6.47 0.84 -4.74
CA PRO A 24 -6.75 1.52 -3.49
C PRO A 24 -8.05 1.06 -2.82
N GLU A 25 -9.09 0.78 -3.60
CA GLU A 25 -10.36 0.26 -3.06
C GLU A 25 -10.18 -1.12 -2.45
N LEU A 26 -9.43 -2.01 -3.13
CA LEU A 26 -9.15 -3.33 -2.61
C LEU A 26 -8.33 -3.26 -1.33
N ALA A 27 -7.38 -2.33 -1.24
CA ALA A 27 -6.60 -2.13 -0.02
C ALA A 27 -7.51 -1.75 1.15
N ILE A 28 -8.45 -0.85 0.93
CA ILE A 28 -9.41 -0.44 1.95
C ILE A 28 -10.27 -1.62 2.39
N LYS A 29 -10.70 -2.45 1.45
CA LYS A 29 -11.46 -3.65 1.78
C LYS A 29 -10.66 -4.63 2.63
N ILE A 30 -9.37 -4.79 2.32
CA ILE A 30 -8.49 -5.64 3.12
C ILE A 30 -8.36 -5.09 4.54
N MET A 31 -8.16 -3.79 4.68
CA MET A 31 -8.05 -3.15 6.00
C MET A 31 -9.33 -3.29 6.82
N SER A 32 -10.47 -3.38 6.17
CA SER A 32 -11.77 -3.49 6.82
C SER A 32 -12.20 -4.93 7.07
N ASP A 33 -11.51 -5.91 6.48
CA ASP A 33 -11.90 -7.31 6.58
C ASP A 33 -11.42 -7.90 7.90
N GLN A 34 -12.37 -8.28 8.75
CA GLN A 34 -12.08 -8.87 10.04
C GLN A 34 -11.51 -10.28 9.95
N LYS A 35 -11.60 -10.92 8.78
CA LYS A 35 -11.04 -12.25 8.55
C LYS A 35 -9.53 -12.22 8.34
N ILE A 36 -8.98 -11.04 8.01
CA ILE A 36 -7.54 -10.89 7.85
C ILE A 36 -6.88 -10.95 9.24
N PRO A 37 -5.88 -11.84 9.43
CA PRO A 37 -5.21 -11.93 10.72
C PRO A 37 -4.53 -10.63 11.12
N ARG A 38 -4.86 -10.12 12.30
CA ARG A 38 -4.27 -8.87 12.81
C ARG A 38 -2.84 -9.05 13.30
N SER A 39 -2.35 -10.28 13.34
CA SER A 39 -0.97 -10.60 13.73
C SER A 39 0.03 -10.43 12.59
N LYS A 40 -0.44 -10.17 11.38
CA LYS A 40 0.43 -10.01 10.22
C LYS A 40 0.95 -8.60 10.10
N ARG A 41 2.13 -8.49 9.47
CA ARG A 41 2.70 -7.20 9.07
C ARG A 41 2.34 -6.98 7.61
N LEU A 42 1.35 -6.15 7.36
CA LEU A 42 0.94 -5.82 6.00
C LEU A 42 1.54 -4.47 5.62
N VAL A 43 2.21 -4.42 4.49
CA VAL A 43 2.86 -3.20 4.01
C VAL A 43 2.23 -2.82 2.67
N PHE A 44 1.43 -1.77 2.69
CA PHE A 44 0.83 -1.23 1.47
C PHE A 44 1.81 -0.26 0.81
N ILE A 45 2.00 -0.40 -0.48
CA ILE A 45 2.98 0.39 -1.24
C ILE A 45 2.25 1.15 -2.34
N GLY A 46 2.34 2.45 -2.31
CA GLY A 46 1.68 3.29 -3.29
C GLY A 46 1.65 4.75 -2.87
N ASN A 47 0.64 5.46 -3.34
CA ASN A 47 0.45 6.86 -3.02
C ASN A 47 -0.61 7.03 -1.95
N LEU A 48 -0.24 7.66 -0.84
CA LEU A 48 -1.16 7.86 0.28
C LEU A 48 -2.35 8.73 -0.11
N TRP A 49 -2.13 9.74 -0.96
CA TRP A 49 -3.23 10.59 -1.43
C TRP A 49 -4.31 9.78 -2.16
N ALA A 50 -3.89 8.75 -2.92
CA ALA A 50 -4.83 7.90 -3.65
C ALA A 50 -5.69 7.08 -2.70
N LEU A 51 -5.09 6.58 -1.64
CA LEU A 51 -5.83 5.83 -0.62
C LEU A 51 -6.84 6.75 0.09
N ASN A 52 -6.41 7.95 0.47
CA ASN A 52 -7.27 8.93 1.12
C ASN A 52 -8.42 9.37 0.21
N GLU A 53 -8.13 9.62 -1.06
CA GLU A 53 -9.14 10.01 -2.04
C GLU A 53 -10.21 8.92 -2.21
N THR A 54 -9.75 7.68 -2.32
CA THR A 54 -10.66 6.54 -2.47
C THR A 54 -11.51 6.34 -1.22
N ALA A 55 -10.92 6.47 -0.04
CA ALA A 55 -11.66 6.38 1.21
C ALA A 55 -12.74 7.46 1.30
N MET A 56 -12.42 8.67 0.85
CA MET A 56 -13.37 9.77 0.82
C MET A 56 -14.55 9.47 -0.10
N VAL A 57 -14.27 8.95 -1.29
CA VAL A 57 -15.33 8.59 -2.25
C VAL A 57 -16.21 7.47 -1.71
N LEU A 58 -15.62 6.49 -1.02
CA LEU A 58 -16.36 5.38 -0.42
C LEU A 58 -17.08 5.76 0.88
N GLY A 59 -16.75 6.91 1.45
CA GLY A 59 -17.35 7.35 2.71
C GLY A 59 -16.88 6.55 3.91
N VAL A 60 -15.65 6.05 3.89
CA VAL A 60 -15.08 5.26 4.98
C VAL A 60 -13.88 5.95 5.60
N GLU A 61 -13.65 5.69 6.89
CA GLU A 61 -12.46 6.15 7.57
C GLU A 61 -11.37 5.09 7.46
N LEU A 62 -10.14 5.53 7.19
CA LEU A 62 -9.00 4.64 7.19
C LEU A 62 -8.60 4.29 8.62
N PRO A 63 -8.23 3.04 8.89
CA PRO A 63 -7.63 2.71 10.17
C PRO A 63 -6.27 3.37 10.32
N PRO A 64 -5.70 3.40 11.54
CA PRO A 64 -4.35 3.91 11.73
C PRO A 64 -3.35 3.17 10.85
N LEU A 65 -2.51 3.93 10.14
CA LEU A 65 -1.45 3.39 9.30
C LEU A 65 -0.10 3.83 9.84
N ASN A 66 0.83 2.89 9.91
CA ASN A 66 2.21 3.20 10.27
C ASN A 66 2.95 3.61 8.99
N LEU A 67 3.34 4.87 8.90
CA LEU A 67 4.10 5.37 7.76
C LEU A 67 5.56 5.02 7.97
N ILE A 68 6.11 4.21 7.09
CA ILE A 68 7.48 3.72 7.18
C ILE A 68 8.19 3.93 5.85
N HIS A 69 9.51 3.86 5.87
CA HIS A 69 10.33 4.03 4.67
C HIS A 69 10.91 2.71 4.17
N ARG A 70 11.05 1.75 5.07
CA ARG A 70 11.64 0.45 4.74
C ARG A 70 10.80 -0.68 5.32
N PRO A 71 10.71 -1.82 4.61
CA PRO A 71 9.94 -2.96 5.12
C PRO A 71 10.41 -3.45 6.49
N GLU A 72 11.71 -3.29 6.79
CA GLU A 72 12.27 -3.70 8.08
C GLU A 72 11.68 -2.94 9.26
N ASP A 73 11.16 -1.74 9.01
CA ASP A 73 10.55 -0.91 10.04
C ASP A 73 9.07 -1.25 10.26
N SER A 74 8.53 -2.23 9.53
CA SER A 74 7.13 -2.60 9.66
C SER A 74 6.82 -3.16 11.04
N VAL A 75 5.61 -2.87 11.48
CA VAL A 75 5.06 -3.39 12.73
C VAL A 75 3.83 -4.24 12.44
N ILE A 76 3.42 -5.03 13.41
CA ILE A 76 2.19 -5.79 13.29
C ILE A 76 1.03 -4.84 13.02
N GLY A 77 0.24 -5.15 12.01
CA GLY A 77 -0.88 -4.34 11.56
C GLY A 77 -0.65 -3.75 10.18
N PHE A 78 -1.16 -2.56 9.96
CA PHE A 78 -1.13 -1.92 8.64
C PHE A 78 -0.03 -0.88 8.57
N ASN A 79 0.88 -1.07 7.63
CA ASN A 79 1.98 -0.17 7.35
C ASN A 79 1.83 0.38 5.93
N PHE A 80 2.40 1.55 5.68
CA PHE A 80 2.32 2.18 4.37
C PHE A 80 3.67 2.76 4.00
N ILE A 81 4.08 2.50 2.77
CA ILE A 81 5.30 3.06 2.18
C ILE A 81 4.93 3.82 0.92
N GLU A 82 5.37 5.07 0.83
CA GLU A 82 5.34 5.82 -0.41
C GLU A 82 6.76 5.81 -0.99
N PRO A 83 7.00 5.08 -2.10
CA PRO A 83 8.34 5.06 -2.72
C PRO A 83 8.79 6.44 -3.15
N LYS A 84 7.83 7.26 -3.57
CA LYS A 84 8.07 8.63 -3.95
C LYS A 84 6.87 9.46 -3.52
N VAL A 85 7.11 10.43 -2.65
CA VAL A 85 6.03 11.31 -2.19
C VAL A 85 5.68 12.26 -3.30
N VAL A 86 4.47 12.15 -3.81
CA VAL A 86 3.93 13.04 -4.84
C VAL A 86 2.56 13.52 -4.41
N GLN A 87 2.22 14.72 -4.85
CA GLN A 87 0.90 15.27 -4.58
C GLN A 87 -0.09 14.74 -5.61
N LYS A 88 -1.37 14.72 -5.21
CA LYS A 88 -2.45 14.36 -6.12
C LYS A 88 -2.42 15.27 -7.36
N PRO A 89 -2.43 14.71 -8.58
CA PRO A 89 -2.51 15.51 -9.79
C PRO A 89 -3.81 16.34 -9.83
N ASN A 90 -3.73 17.56 -10.33
CA ASN A 90 -4.89 18.44 -10.41
C ASN A 90 -6.02 17.85 -11.27
N ALA A 91 -5.66 17.10 -12.30
CA ALA A 91 -6.61 16.48 -13.23
C ALA A 91 -6.93 15.01 -12.87
N PHE A 92 -6.65 14.60 -11.63
CA PHE A 92 -6.89 13.21 -11.23
C PHE A 92 -8.38 12.88 -11.25
N ARG A 93 -8.71 11.72 -11.85
CA ARG A 93 -10.07 11.18 -11.87
C ARG A 93 -10.03 9.69 -11.65
N LEU A 94 -10.83 9.21 -10.70
CA LEU A 94 -10.97 7.78 -10.44
C LEU A 94 -11.60 7.08 -11.66
N GLY A 95 -11.09 5.89 -11.96
CA GLY A 95 -11.62 5.07 -13.04
C GLY A 95 -11.14 5.43 -14.44
N GLU A 96 -10.31 6.47 -14.57
CA GLU A 96 -9.76 6.88 -15.86
C GLU A 96 -8.28 6.53 -15.98
N VAL A 97 -7.85 6.14 -17.17
CA VAL A 97 -6.44 5.88 -17.46
C VAL A 97 -5.71 7.21 -17.59
N GLN A 98 -4.68 7.39 -16.77
CA GLN A 98 -3.87 8.60 -16.76
C GLN A 98 -2.39 8.23 -16.68
N ALA A 99 -1.56 8.92 -17.47
CA ALA A 99 -0.13 8.62 -17.55
C ALA A 99 0.58 8.73 -16.18
N ALA A 100 0.25 9.76 -15.41
CA ALA A 100 0.84 9.94 -14.08
C ALA A 100 0.50 8.79 -13.13
N CYS A 101 -0.69 8.25 -13.23
CA CYS A 101 -1.13 7.12 -12.41
C CYS A 101 -0.43 5.82 -12.83
N GLY A 102 -0.24 5.61 -14.12
CA GLY A 102 0.53 4.48 -14.63
C GLY A 102 1.97 4.50 -14.14
N LYS A 103 2.58 5.67 -14.13
CA LYS A 103 3.94 5.84 -13.61
C LYS A 103 4.00 5.50 -12.11
N SER A 104 3.03 5.94 -11.33
CA SER A 104 2.96 5.61 -9.90
C SER A 104 2.82 4.12 -9.67
N ALA A 105 2.02 3.45 -10.47
CA ALA A 105 1.87 2.00 -10.38
C ALA A 105 3.19 1.28 -10.63
N MET A 106 3.92 1.69 -11.67
CA MET A 106 5.23 1.10 -11.98
C MET A 106 6.24 1.35 -10.87
N GLU A 107 6.27 2.53 -10.29
CA GLU A 107 7.17 2.85 -9.19
C GLU A 107 6.90 1.98 -7.96
N ALA A 108 5.62 1.73 -7.64
CA ALA A 108 5.25 0.87 -6.54
C ALA A 108 5.68 -0.57 -6.78
N ILE A 109 5.48 -1.08 -7.99
CA ILE A 109 5.89 -2.43 -8.37
C ILE A 109 7.41 -2.58 -8.28
N GLU A 110 8.16 -1.63 -8.83
CA GLU A 110 9.62 -1.66 -8.76
C GLU A 110 10.11 -1.67 -7.31
N PHE A 111 9.53 -0.86 -6.47
CA PHE A 111 9.88 -0.82 -5.05
C PHE A 111 9.61 -2.16 -4.39
N GLY A 112 8.46 -2.77 -4.67
CA GLY A 112 8.08 -4.05 -4.10
C GLY A 112 9.03 -5.16 -4.53
N VAL A 113 9.40 -5.22 -5.81
CA VAL A 113 10.34 -6.21 -6.33
C VAL A 113 11.70 -6.06 -5.69
N LYS A 114 12.22 -4.84 -5.59
CA LYS A 114 13.51 -4.58 -4.94
C LYS A 114 13.50 -5.01 -3.48
N GLY A 115 12.40 -4.78 -2.78
CA GLY A 115 12.23 -5.23 -1.41
C GLY A 115 12.29 -6.74 -1.26
N CYS A 116 11.72 -7.48 -2.20
CA CYS A 116 11.77 -8.94 -2.19
C CYS A 116 13.16 -9.49 -2.49
N LEU A 117 13.96 -8.77 -3.28
CA LEU A 117 15.30 -9.20 -3.67
C LEU A 117 16.38 -8.79 -2.69
N ALA A 118 16.08 -7.90 -1.78
CA ALA A 118 17.04 -7.37 -0.82
C ALA A 118 17.35 -8.34 0.32
#